data_5a55d6dc3ae92217f19585a14b60c9b5
#
_entry.id   5a55d6dc3ae92217f19585a14b60c9b5
#
_cell.length_a   1.000
_cell.length_b   1.000
_cell.length_c   1.000
_cell.angle_alpha   90.00
_cell.angle_beta   90.00
_cell.angle_gamma   90.00
#
_symmetry.space_group_name_H-M   'P 1'
#
loop_
_entity.id
_entity.type
_entity.pdbx_description
1 polymer ?
#
loop_
_entity_poly.entity_id
_entity_poly.type
_entity_poly.pdbx_seq_one_letter_code
_entity_poly.pdbx_strand_id
1 'polypeptide(L)'
;MTQASDSLTSFSNALADAVAAAAPSVVQVHGARRPATGVVYRADTVITTARALGREDGLHVRRADGTTLDAELAGWDPATGLAVLRAPGLDGAPIERSAADPRVGHLALAVARSWSNVVTASAGIVAVIGGPLPTGRRRAIERVIRTTAPMHDGFAGGAFVDTSGALLGIATSMTIRGTGVVIPGAIAWGAAATILEHGQVKRGYLGVAGQPVRLPEKQRTGDRDTALLVAGVTAGGPADTAGILVGDIVLAVDDQPVAAPQDLLDLLWTVAPGRTLRLDVLRGGSNLSLPIVVGERPTS
;
A
#
# COMPACT_ATOMS: atom_id res chain seq x y z
N MET A 1 6.67 -48.88 4.55
CA MET A 1 5.66 -47.81 4.67
C MET A 1 6.00 -46.80 5.79
N THR A 2 6.72 -47.16 6.84
CA THR A 2 7.06 -46.33 7.99
C THR A 2 7.95 -45.11 7.63
N GLN A 3 9.00 -45.30 6.84
CA GLN A 3 9.99 -44.24 6.53
C GLN A 3 9.43 -43.07 5.69
N ALA A 4 8.50 -43.34 4.75
CA ALA A 4 7.84 -42.28 3.97
C ALA A 4 6.84 -41.48 4.82
N SER A 5 6.16 -42.13 5.77
CA SER A 5 5.27 -41.50 6.71
C SER A 5 6.04 -40.54 7.64
N ASP A 6 7.21 -40.95 8.12
CA ASP A 6 8.08 -40.16 8.98
C ASP A 6 8.62 -38.90 8.26
N SER A 7 8.96 -39.04 6.97
CA SER A 7 9.43 -37.91 6.15
C SER A 7 8.34 -36.88 5.90
N LEU A 8 7.09 -37.30 5.64
CA LEU A 8 5.95 -36.39 5.43
C LEU A 8 5.59 -35.67 6.73
N THR A 9 5.60 -36.36 7.85
CA THR A 9 5.35 -35.75 9.17
C THR A 9 6.43 -34.76 9.52
N SER A 10 7.70 -35.08 9.31
CA SER A 10 8.83 -34.17 9.51
C SER A 10 8.72 -32.92 8.64
N PHE A 11 8.37 -33.10 7.37
CA PHE A 11 8.14 -31.96 6.45
C PHE A 11 6.97 -31.07 6.92
N SER A 12 5.84 -31.68 7.31
CA SER A 12 4.68 -30.94 7.84
C SER A 12 5.03 -30.15 9.10
N ASN A 13 5.80 -30.75 10.01
CA ASN A 13 6.27 -30.08 11.22
C ASN A 13 7.19 -28.92 10.89
N ALA A 14 8.12 -29.08 9.95
CA ALA A 14 9.01 -27.99 9.52
C ALA A 14 8.24 -26.76 8.99
N LEU A 15 7.13 -26.98 8.26
CA LEU A 15 6.27 -25.86 7.82
C LEU A 15 5.55 -25.18 8.99
N ALA A 16 5.05 -25.96 9.94
CA ALA A 16 4.41 -25.45 11.14
C ALA A 16 5.39 -24.64 12.02
N ASP A 17 6.61 -25.14 12.16
CA ASP A 17 7.70 -24.48 12.90
C ASP A 17 8.11 -23.15 12.23
N ALA A 18 8.16 -23.11 10.90
CA ALA A 18 8.43 -21.87 10.15
C ALA A 18 7.35 -20.81 10.39
N VAL A 19 6.08 -21.23 10.41
CA VAL A 19 4.97 -20.32 10.78
C VAL A 19 5.08 -19.87 12.22
N ALA A 20 5.39 -20.77 13.16
CA ALA A 20 5.55 -20.44 14.57
C ALA A 20 6.71 -19.46 14.81
N ALA A 21 7.81 -19.61 14.07
CA ALA A 21 8.97 -18.69 14.12
C ALA A 21 8.63 -17.28 13.63
N ALA A 22 7.85 -17.15 12.55
CA ALA A 22 7.46 -15.85 12.00
C ALA A 22 6.32 -15.18 12.79
N ALA A 23 5.44 -15.94 13.44
CA ALA A 23 4.20 -15.46 14.05
C ALA A 23 4.37 -14.35 15.11
N PRO A 24 5.42 -14.33 15.96
CA PRO A 24 5.65 -13.24 16.92
C PRO A 24 5.87 -11.87 16.27
N SER A 25 6.40 -11.85 15.04
CA SER A 25 6.68 -10.64 14.27
C SER A 25 5.51 -10.19 13.40
N VAL A 26 4.39 -10.93 13.42
CA VAL A 26 3.20 -10.61 12.61
C VAL A 26 2.10 -10.08 13.52
N VAL A 27 1.62 -8.88 13.24
CA VAL A 27 0.61 -8.17 14.04
C VAL A 27 -0.63 -7.89 13.19
N GLN A 28 -1.76 -7.62 13.87
CA GLN A 28 -2.95 -7.15 13.21
C GLN A 28 -2.95 -5.61 13.16
N VAL A 29 -3.33 -5.05 12.01
CA VAL A 29 -3.40 -3.60 11.80
C VAL A 29 -4.86 -3.20 11.56
N HIS A 30 -5.33 -2.21 12.30
CA HIS A 30 -6.66 -1.66 12.20
C HIS A 30 -6.59 -0.23 11.64
N GLY A 31 -7.27 0.02 10.54
CA GLY A 31 -7.41 1.33 9.92
C GLY A 31 -8.68 1.39 9.09
N ALA A 32 -8.89 0.41 8.21
CA ALA A 32 -10.10 0.24 7.42
C ALA A 32 -11.20 -0.54 8.19
N ARG A 33 -12.32 -0.80 7.50
CA ARG A 33 -13.42 -1.64 8.04
C ARG A 33 -13.00 -3.06 8.41
N ARG A 34 -12.00 -3.59 7.71
CA ARG A 34 -11.48 -4.94 7.93
C ARG A 34 -10.03 -4.83 8.38
N PRO A 35 -9.64 -5.57 9.42
CA PRO A 35 -8.25 -5.62 9.83
C PRO A 35 -7.36 -6.16 8.71
N ALA A 36 -6.17 -5.61 8.62
CA ALA A 36 -5.09 -6.09 7.78
C ALA A 36 -3.97 -6.68 8.63
N THR A 37 -2.93 -7.11 7.98
CA THR A 37 -1.73 -7.62 8.65
C THR A 37 -0.59 -6.60 8.54
N GLY A 38 0.30 -6.61 9.51
CA GLY A 38 1.57 -5.91 9.48
C GLY A 38 2.70 -6.79 9.98
N VAL A 39 3.91 -6.42 9.60
CA VAL A 39 5.15 -7.09 10.00
C VAL A 39 5.99 -6.13 10.84
N VAL A 40 6.44 -6.58 11.98
CA VAL A 40 7.31 -5.81 12.88
C VAL A 40 8.68 -5.62 12.20
N TYR A 41 8.99 -4.37 11.92
CA TYR A 41 10.26 -3.94 11.34
C TYR A 41 11.31 -3.61 12.40
N ARG A 42 10.87 -2.91 13.46
CA ARG A 42 11.61 -2.59 14.69
C ARG A 42 10.65 -2.71 15.86
N ALA A 43 11.15 -2.65 17.10
CA ALA A 43 10.36 -2.86 18.29
C ALA A 43 9.04 -2.06 18.33
N ASP A 44 9.05 -0.83 17.83
CA ASP A 44 7.92 0.11 17.81
C ASP A 44 7.42 0.45 16.40
N THR A 45 7.84 -0.30 15.38
CA THR A 45 7.60 0.04 13.98
C THR A 45 7.08 -1.15 13.19
N VAL A 46 6.00 -0.95 12.43
CA VAL A 46 5.32 -1.97 11.65
C VAL A 46 5.27 -1.56 10.18
N ILE A 47 5.61 -2.49 9.29
CA ILE A 47 5.37 -2.36 7.84
C ILE A 47 4.05 -3.04 7.51
N THR A 48 3.23 -2.36 6.71
CA THR A 48 1.99 -2.91 6.14
C THR A 48 1.80 -2.37 4.72
N THR A 49 0.62 -2.50 4.12
CA THR A 49 0.30 -1.86 2.84
C THR A 49 -0.62 -0.66 3.05
N ALA A 50 -0.34 0.44 2.35
CA ALA A 50 -1.13 1.67 2.46
C ALA A 50 -2.60 1.46 2.09
N ARG A 51 -2.88 0.59 1.11
CA ARG A 51 -4.24 0.23 0.71
C ARG A 51 -5.03 -0.45 1.82
N ALA A 52 -4.36 -1.23 2.67
CA ALA A 52 -4.99 -1.94 3.78
C ALA A 52 -5.41 -1.01 4.91
N LEU A 53 -4.77 0.15 5.05
CA LEU A 53 -5.09 1.13 6.09
C LEU A 53 -6.45 1.81 5.83
N GLY A 54 -6.76 2.15 4.58
CA GLY A 54 -8.00 2.80 4.17
C GLY A 54 -8.21 4.22 4.72
N ARG A 55 -7.47 4.61 5.76
CA ARG A 55 -7.43 5.94 6.40
C ARG A 55 -6.05 6.17 7.00
N GLU A 56 -5.75 7.41 7.37
CA GLU A 56 -4.46 7.80 7.94
C GLU A 56 -4.51 8.03 9.45
N ASP A 57 -5.71 8.28 10.00
CA ASP A 57 -5.95 8.59 11.40
C ASP A 57 -6.70 7.44 12.11
N GLY A 58 -6.57 7.39 13.43
CA GLY A 58 -7.21 6.37 14.27
C GLY A 58 -6.74 4.97 13.91
N LEU A 59 -5.45 4.83 13.64
CA LEU A 59 -4.81 3.55 13.36
C LEU A 59 -4.46 2.86 14.67
N HIS A 60 -4.58 1.55 14.69
CA HIS A 60 -4.18 0.74 15.84
C HIS A 60 -3.45 -0.50 15.38
N VAL A 61 -2.53 -0.96 16.21
CA VAL A 61 -1.83 -2.24 16.04
C VAL A 61 -2.25 -3.15 17.20
N ARG A 62 -2.64 -4.37 16.87
CA ARG A 62 -3.01 -5.38 17.86
C ARG A 62 -1.98 -6.51 17.87
N ARG A 63 -1.43 -6.77 19.06
CA ARG A 63 -0.45 -7.82 19.32
C ARG A 63 -1.12 -9.21 19.35
N ALA A 64 -0.28 -10.24 19.38
CA ALA A 64 -0.70 -11.64 19.51
C ALA A 64 -1.50 -11.92 20.79
N ASP A 65 -1.15 -11.27 21.89
CA ASP A 65 -1.82 -11.38 23.18
C ASP A 65 -3.18 -10.66 23.26
N GLY A 66 -3.55 -9.95 22.18
CA GLY A 66 -4.80 -9.19 22.09
C GLY A 66 -4.68 -7.73 22.53
N THR A 67 -3.54 -7.29 23.07
CA THR A 67 -3.29 -5.89 23.43
C THR A 67 -3.36 -5.02 22.17
N THR A 68 -4.14 -3.95 22.22
CA THR A 68 -4.30 -2.97 21.15
C THR A 68 -3.58 -1.69 21.54
N LEU A 69 -2.77 -1.16 20.64
CA LEU A 69 -1.98 0.04 20.81
C LEU A 69 -2.33 1.04 19.73
N ASP A 70 -2.33 2.32 20.09
CA ASP A 70 -2.45 3.39 19.11
C ASP A 70 -1.24 3.39 18.19
N ALA A 71 -1.48 3.71 16.93
CA ALA A 71 -0.42 3.77 15.93
C ALA A 71 -0.59 5.00 15.06
N GLU A 72 0.53 5.57 14.65
CA GLU A 72 0.61 6.71 13.76
C GLU A 72 1.23 6.30 12.43
N LEU A 73 0.71 6.83 11.32
CA LEU A 73 1.30 6.65 10.02
C LEU A 73 2.59 7.48 9.92
N ALA A 74 3.73 6.83 9.92
CA ALA A 74 5.02 7.49 9.67
C ALA A 74 5.17 7.92 8.21
N GLY A 75 4.53 7.19 7.28
CA GLY A 75 4.51 7.47 5.86
C GLY A 75 4.26 6.20 5.04
N TRP A 76 4.27 6.35 3.72
CA TRP A 76 4.18 5.24 2.80
C TRP A 76 4.93 5.54 1.49
N ASP A 77 5.35 4.50 0.81
CA ASP A 77 6.06 4.60 -0.45
C ASP A 77 5.10 4.38 -1.64
N PRO A 78 4.95 5.37 -2.52
CA PRO A 78 4.04 5.30 -3.65
C PRO A 78 4.42 4.24 -4.70
N ALA A 79 5.69 3.89 -4.80
CA ALA A 79 6.13 2.92 -5.79
C ALA A 79 5.73 1.50 -5.37
N THR A 80 5.94 1.15 -4.11
CA THR A 80 5.62 -0.18 -3.57
C THR A 80 4.22 -0.27 -2.97
N GLY A 81 3.63 0.86 -2.56
CA GLY A 81 2.38 0.90 -1.80
C GLY A 81 2.55 0.39 -0.36
N LEU A 82 3.79 0.26 0.14
CA LEU A 82 4.05 -0.07 1.53
C LEU A 82 3.88 1.14 2.43
N ALA A 83 3.36 0.94 3.62
CA ALA A 83 3.20 1.94 4.67
C ALA A 83 3.98 1.52 5.92
N VAL A 84 4.47 2.51 6.65
CA VAL A 84 5.15 2.33 7.94
C VAL A 84 4.35 3.00 9.04
N LEU A 85 4.07 2.25 10.08
CA LEU A 85 3.39 2.73 11.29
C LEU A 85 4.37 2.80 12.44
N ARG A 86 4.25 3.84 13.27
CA ARG A 86 4.85 3.92 14.60
C ARG A 86 3.80 3.52 15.62
N ALA A 87 4.11 2.55 16.46
CA ALA A 87 3.25 2.03 17.52
C ALA A 87 4.04 1.98 18.84
N PRO A 88 4.14 3.10 19.57
CA PRO A 88 4.89 3.17 20.82
C PRO A 88 4.39 2.12 21.82
N GLY A 89 5.32 1.41 22.46
CA GLY A 89 5.01 0.35 23.40
C GLY A 89 4.62 -1.00 22.78
N LEU A 90 4.80 -1.14 21.47
CA LEU A 90 4.58 -2.42 20.79
C LEU A 90 5.53 -3.51 21.31
N ASP A 91 6.79 -3.16 21.58
CA ASP A 91 7.84 -4.10 22.02
C ASP A 91 7.87 -5.38 21.17
N GLY A 92 7.58 -5.21 19.89
CA GLY A 92 7.46 -6.31 18.94
C GLY A 92 8.80 -6.90 18.58
N ALA A 93 8.86 -8.22 18.39
CA ALA A 93 10.05 -8.89 17.89
C ALA A 93 10.21 -8.61 16.38
N PRO A 94 11.27 -7.93 15.93
CA PRO A 94 11.52 -7.72 14.50
C PRO A 94 11.69 -9.06 13.78
N ILE A 95 11.12 -9.15 12.58
CA ILE A 95 11.30 -10.34 11.76
C ILE A 95 12.70 -10.38 11.16
N GLU A 96 13.35 -11.53 11.22
CA GLU A 96 14.63 -11.75 10.55
C GLU A 96 14.42 -11.90 9.05
N ARG A 97 15.28 -11.27 8.25
CA ARG A 97 15.26 -11.45 6.80
C ARG A 97 16.04 -12.70 6.42
N SER A 98 15.55 -13.42 5.42
CA SER A 98 16.31 -14.52 4.84
C SER A 98 17.67 -14.03 4.33
N ALA A 99 18.72 -14.75 4.69
CA ALA A 99 20.08 -14.45 4.25
C ALA A 99 20.30 -14.80 2.77
N ALA A 100 19.49 -15.70 2.22
CA ALA A 100 19.58 -16.13 0.84
C ALA A 100 18.46 -15.54 0.00
N ASP A 101 18.79 -15.14 -1.22
CA ASP A 101 17.78 -14.75 -2.22
C ASP A 101 16.91 -15.97 -2.58
N PRO A 102 15.60 -15.81 -2.67
CA PRO A 102 14.73 -16.89 -3.11
C PRO A 102 15.01 -17.26 -4.57
N ARG A 103 14.73 -18.50 -4.93
CA ARG A 103 14.76 -18.99 -6.32
C ARG A 103 13.39 -19.49 -6.72
N VAL A 104 13.08 -19.42 -8.00
CA VAL A 104 11.87 -20.03 -8.56
C VAL A 104 11.86 -21.51 -8.21
N GLY A 105 10.73 -21.99 -7.70
CA GLY A 105 10.54 -23.35 -7.19
C GLY A 105 10.75 -23.51 -5.69
N HIS A 106 11.35 -22.54 -4.98
CA HIS A 106 11.45 -22.62 -3.53
C HIS A 106 10.06 -22.59 -2.89
N LEU A 107 9.84 -23.48 -1.92
CA LEU A 107 8.68 -23.46 -1.06
C LEU A 107 8.72 -22.22 -0.17
N ALA A 108 7.57 -21.57 0.02
CA ALA A 108 7.43 -20.41 0.87
C ALA A 108 6.02 -20.32 1.46
N LEU A 109 5.90 -19.58 2.55
CA LEU A 109 4.69 -19.47 3.34
C LEU A 109 4.29 -17.99 3.45
N ALA A 110 3.03 -17.67 3.19
CA ALA A 110 2.45 -16.41 3.60
C ALA A 110 1.88 -16.55 5.01
N VAL A 111 2.25 -15.63 5.90
CA VAL A 111 1.82 -15.63 7.31
C VAL A 111 1.14 -14.29 7.61
N ALA A 112 -0.05 -14.36 8.19
CA ALA A 112 -0.89 -13.20 8.46
C ALA A 112 -1.61 -13.32 9.80
N ARG A 113 -2.10 -12.17 10.32
CA ARG A 113 -3.09 -12.07 11.38
C ARG A 113 -4.25 -11.25 10.89
N SER A 114 -5.33 -11.90 10.50
CA SER A 114 -6.54 -11.22 10.05
C SER A 114 -7.66 -11.31 11.09
N TRP A 115 -8.78 -10.94 10.79
CA TRP A 115 -10.11 -10.81 11.45
C TRP A 115 -10.21 -11.18 12.95
N SER A 116 -9.77 -12.34 13.36
CA SER A 116 -9.85 -12.82 14.76
C SER A 116 -8.53 -12.70 15.54
N ASN A 117 -7.51 -12.06 14.96
CA ASN A 117 -6.14 -12.00 15.49
C ASN A 117 -5.45 -13.38 15.62
N VAL A 118 -6.00 -14.38 14.94
CA VAL A 118 -5.40 -15.73 14.87
C VAL A 118 -4.40 -15.75 13.72
N VAL A 119 -3.29 -16.46 13.93
CA VAL A 119 -2.31 -16.70 12.86
C VAL A 119 -2.96 -17.50 11.74
N THR A 120 -2.84 -17.00 10.54
CA THR A 120 -3.29 -17.65 9.31
C THR A 120 -2.08 -17.86 8.41
N ALA A 121 -1.94 -19.04 7.85
CA ALA A 121 -0.84 -19.36 6.93
C ALA A 121 -1.36 -19.94 5.63
N SER A 122 -0.61 -19.69 4.56
CA SER A 122 -0.85 -20.28 3.24
C SER A 122 0.49 -20.68 2.62
N ALA A 123 0.57 -21.88 2.08
CA ALA A 123 1.78 -22.42 1.49
C ALA A 123 1.72 -22.40 -0.04
N GLY A 124 2.86 -22.16 -0.66
CA GLY A 124 3.03 -22.22 -2.10
C GLY A 124 4.50 -22.17 -2.47
N ILE A 125 4.77 -22.02 -3.76
CA ILE A 125 6.14 -21.86 -4.25
C ILE A 125 6.36 -20.43 -4.78
N VAL A 126 7.60 -20.03 -4.82
CA VAL A 126 8.06 -18.90 -5.61
C VAL A 126 7.88 -19.27 -7.08
N ALA A 127 6.86 -18.69 -7.73
CA ALA A 127 6.51 -19.02 -9.12
C ALA A 127 7.32 -18.21 -10.12
N VAL A 128 7.56 -16.94 -9.82
CA VAL A 128 8.31 -16.02 -10.68
C VAL A 128 9.05 -15.02 -9.80
N ILE A 129 10.26 -14.67 -10.20
CA ILE A 129 10.99 -13.49 -9.69
C ILE A 129 11.29 -12.62 -10.89
N GLY A 130 10.78 -11.39 -10.88
CA GLY A 130 10.94 -10.51 -12.01
C GLY A 130 10.44 -9.10 -11.74
N GLY A 131 10.59 -8.24 -12.70
CA GLY A 131 10.20 -6.83 -12.70
C GLY A 131 10.75 -6.13 -13.94
N PRO A 132 10.56 -4.82 -14.06
CA PRO A 132 9.79 -3.97 -13.15
C PRO A 132 8.27 -4.20 -13.25
N LEU A 133 7.56 -4.03 -12.14
CA LEU A 133 6.10 -4.03 -12.10
C LEU A 133 5.60 -2.58 -12.04
N PRO A 134 4.96 -2.04 -13.10
CA PRO A 134 4.37 -0.71 -13.07
C PRO A 134 3.25 -0.63 -12.02
N THR A 135 3.30 0.40 -11.16
CA THR A 135 2.31 0.65 -10.11
C THR A 135 1.60 1.99 -10.25
N GLY A 136 1.98 2.78 -11.23
CA GLY A 136 1.40 4.08 -11.54
C GLY A 136 2.18 4.80 -12.63
N ARG A 137 1.83 6.05 -12.93
CA ARG A 137 2.58 6.86 -13.89
C ARG A 137 4.02 7.07 -13.41
N ARG A 138 5.00 6.60 -14.20
CA ARG A 138 6.45 6.71 -13.92
C ARG A 138 6.88 6.05 -12.60
N ARG A 139 6.10 5.09 -12.07
CA ARG A 139 6.43 4.33 -10.87
C ARG A 139 6.37 2.85 -11.17
N ALA A 140 7.32 2.12 -10.62
CA ALA A 140 7.36 0.68 -10.71
C ALA A 140 8.07 0.10 -9.48
N ILE A 141 7.68 -1.09 -9.09
CA ILE A 141 8.48 -1.90 -8.19
C ILE A 141 9.55 -2.56 -9.05
N GLU A 142 10.81 -2.30 -8.77
CA GLU A 142 11.93 -2.78 -9.58
C GLU A 142 11.94 -4.30 -9.74
N ARG A 143 11.57 -5.00 -8.68
CA ARG A 143 11.53 -6.47 -8.64
C ARG A 143 10.40 -6.93 -7.73
N VAL A 144 9.69 -7.96 -8.14
CA VAL A 144 8.63 -8.62 -7.35
C VAL A 144 8.84 -10.12 -7.34
N ILE A 145 8.34 -10.75 -6.28
CA ILE A 145 8.17 -12.20 -6.18
C ILE A 145 6.70 -12.48 -6.49
N ARG A 146 6.44 -13.48 -7.33
CA ARG A 146 5.10 -14.01 -7.54
C ARG A 146 5.03 -15.40 -6.93
N THR A 147 3.94 -15.70 -6.24
CA THR A 147 3.76 -16.97 -5.53
C THR A 147 2.47 -17.67 -5.92
N THR A 148 2.47 -18.98 -5.86
CA THR A 148 1.28 -19.82 -5.99
C THR A 148 0.51 -19.96 -4.66
N ALA A 149 1.05 -19.46 -3.54
CA ALA A 149 0.35 -19.47 -2.26
C ALA A 149 -0.98 -18.70 -2.39
N PRO A 150 -2.13 -19.32 -2.12
CA PRO A 150 -3.41 -18.61 -2.10
C PRO A 150 -3.40 -17.52 -1.02
N MET A 151 -3.67 -16.28 -1.43
CA MET A 151 -3.73 -15.14 -0.52
C MET A 151 -5.03 -14.35 -0.78
N HIS A 152 -5.75 -14.05 0.27
CA HIS A 152 -6.88 -13.12 0.26
C HIS A 152 -6.45 -11.76 0.84
N ASP A 153 -7.33 -10.77 0.84
CA ASP A 153 -7.03 -9.41 1.31
C ASP A 153 -6.45 -9.34 2.72
N GLY A 154 -6.78 -10.28 3.61
CA GLY A 154 -6.24 -10.34 4.96
C GLY A 154 -4.74 -10.65 5.04
N PHE A 155 -4.13 -11.15 3.96
CA PHE A 155 -2.67 -11.34 3.88
C PHE A 155 -1.92 -10.06 3.51
N ALA A 156 -2.62 -9.01 3.06
CA ALA A 156 -1.96 -7.76 2.69
C ALA A 156 -1.21 -7.14 3.88
N GLY A 157 0.07 -6.89 3.71
CA GLY A 157 1.00 -6.45 4.74
C GLY A 157 1.60 -7.59 5.58
N GLY A 158 1.22 -8.85 5.33
CA GLY A 158 1.75 -10.03 6.04
C GLY A 158 3.14 -10.44 5.56
N ALA A 159 3.75 -11.33 6.33
CA ALA A 159 5.06 -11.87 6.03
C ALA A 159 4.98 -12.97 4.96
N PHE A 160 5.86 -12.92 3.99
CA PHE A 160 6.14 -14.03 3.09
C PHE A 160 7.52 -14.57 3.47
N VAL A 161 7.57 -15.80 3.97
CA VAL A 161 8.74 -16.39 4.62
C VAL A 161 9.20 -17.67 3.91
N ASP A 162 10.46 -18.02 4.12
CA ASP A 162 11.02 -19.30 3.72
C ASP A 162 10.68 -20.42 4.72
N THR A 163 11.21 -21.62 4.50
CA THR A 163 10.98 -22.80 5.35
C THR A 163 11.65 -22.73 6.72
N SER A 164 12.43 -21.70 7.01
CA SER A 164 12.98 -21.42 8.34
C SER A 164 12.16 -20.36 9.10
N GLY A 165 11.18 -19.73 8.45
CA GLY A 165 10.43 -18.61 8.99
C GLY A 165 11.08 -17.24 8.75
N ALA A 166 12.20 -17.19 8.04
CA ALA A 166 12.87 -15.93 7.70
C ALA A 166 12.18 -15.22 6.53
N LEU A 167 12.11 -13.90 6.61
CA LEU A 167 11.36 -13.07 5.68
C LEU A 167 11.98 -13.03 4.29
N LEU A 168 11.21 -13.41 3.28
CA LEU A 168 11.48 -13.22 1.86
C LEU A 168 10.89 -11.90 1.33
N GLY A 169 9.77 -11.45 1.91
CA GLY A 169 9.10 -10.21 1.49
C GLY A 169 7.77 -9.96 2.17
N ILE A 170 7.11 -8.89 1.76
CA ILE A 170 5.80 -8.44 2.26
C ILE A 170 4.71 -8.82 1.25
N ALA A 171 3.71 -9.57 1.69
CA ALA A 171 2.56 -9.95 0.89
C ALA A 171 1.68 -8.74 0.56
N THR A 172 1.14 -8.70 -0.64
CA THR A 172 0.20 -7.66 -1.07
C THR A 172 -1.16 -8.26 -1.44
N SER A 173 -2.16 -7.42 -1.65
CA SER A 173 -3.45 -7.83 -2.25
C SER A 173 -3.42 -7.87 -3.78
N MET A 174 -2.28 -7.57 -4.40
CA MET A 174 -2.13 -7.60 -5.85
C MET A 174 -2.01 -9.03 -6.36
N THR A 175 -2.64 -9.28 -7.50
CA THR A 175 -2.49 -10.55 -8.22
C THR A 175 -2.14 -10.29 -9.68
N ILE A 176 -1.28 -11.14 -10.25
CA ILE A 176 -0.92 -11.10 -11.67
C ILE A 176 -1.14 -12.49 -12.22
N ARG A 177 -2.09 -12.62 -13.17
CA ARG A 177 -2.44 -13.90 -13.81
C ARG A 177 -2.65 -15.02 -12.78
N GLY A 178 -3.42 -14.72 -11.71
CA GLY A 178 -3.77 -15.67 -10.66
C GLY A 178 -2.68 -15.97 -9.62
N THR A 179 -1.50 -15.37 -9.73
CA THR A 179 -0.43 -15.50 -8.73
C THR A 179 -0.36 -14.27 -7.84
N GLY A 180 -0.19 -14.47 -6.54
CA GLY A 180 -0.02 -13.39 -5.56
C GLY A 180 1.30 -12.64 -5.75
N VAL A 181 1.28 -11.34 -5.50
CA VAL A 181 2.47 -10.47 -5.59
C VAL A 181 3.00 -10.19 -4.20
N VAL A 182 4.31 -10.36 -4.05
CA VAL A 182 5.08 -10.11 -2.84
C VAL A 182 6.19 -9.11 -3.15
N ILE A 183 6.34 -8.11 -2.31
CA ILE A 183 7.43 -7.12 -2.40
C ILE A 183 8.65 -7.72 -1.70
N PRO A 184 9.80 -7.89 -2.39
CA PRO A 184 11.00 -8.46 -1.78
C PRO A 184 11.42 -7.73 -0.51
N GLY A 185 11.92 -8.47 0.48
CA GLY A 185 12.31 -7.94 1.78
C GLY A 185 13.34 -6.82 1.68
N ALA A 186 14.31 -6.90 0.76
CA ALA A 186 15.29 -5.83 0.56
C ALA A 186 14.64 -4.51 0.13
N ILE A 187 13.66 -4.57 -0.80
CA ILE A 187 12.91 -3.40 -1.27
C ILE A 187 12.03 -2.86 -0.14
N ALA A 188 11.33 -3.73 0.59
CA ALA A 188 10.47 -3.34 1.69
C ALA A 188 11.24 -2.64 2.82
N TRP A 189 12.41 -3.16 3.18
CA TRP A 189 13.28 -2.57 4.20
C TRP A 189 13.88 -1.25 3.75
N GLY A 190 14.29 -1.13 2.48
CA GLY A 190 14.76 0.13 1.89
C GLY A 190 13.68 1.21 1.92
N ALA A 191 12.47 0.88 1.51
CA ALA A 191 11.32 1.78 1.56
C ALA A 191 11.02 2.23 3.00
N ALA A 192 11.01 1.29 3.96
CA ALA A 192 10.78 1.61 5.37
C ALA A 192 11.88 2.51 5.96
N ALA A 193 13.14 2.25 5.65
CA ALA A 193 14.25 3.09 6.09
C ALA A 193 14.11 4.52 5.56
N THR A 194 13.83 4.68 4.26
CA THR A 194 13.63 5.99 3.62
C THR A 194 12.45 6.75 4.26
N ILE A 195 11.32 6.07 4.51
CA ILE A 195 10.16 6.67 5.18
C ILE A 195 10.52 7.15 6.59
N LEU A 196 11.26 6.36 7.35
CA LEU A 196 11.62 6.70 8.73
C LEU A 196 12.66 7.80 8.83
N GLU A 197 13.56 7.91 7.85
CA GLU A 197 14.62 8.92 7.80
C GLU A 197 14.08 10.29 7.34
N HIS A 198 13.25 10.30 6.31
CA HIS A 198 12.76 11.53 5.70
C HIS A 198 11.39 11.96 6.22
N GLY A 199 10.72 11.14 7.03
CA GLY A 199 9.36 11.36 7.51
C GLY A 199 8.31 11.17 6.41
N GLN A 200 7.09 11.57 6.70
CA GLN A 200 6.07 11.70 5.67
C GLN A 200 6.57 12.69 4.62
N VAL A 201 6.68 12.27 3.38
CA VAL A 201 6.59 13.22 2.28
C VAL A 201 5.20 13.85 2.43
N LYS A 202 5.15 15.08 2.97
CA LYS A 202 3.91 15.83 3.14
C LYS A 202 3.21 15.84 1.80
N ARG A 203 2.04 15.19 1.73
CA ARG A 203 1.30 15.10 0.47
C ARG A 203 0.74 16.44 0.11
N GLY A 204 0.87 16.77 -1.15
CA GLY A 204 0.04 17.80 -1.70
C GLY A 204 -1.44 17.45 -1.51
N TYR A 205 -2.22 18.40 -1.01
CA TYR A 205 -3.65 18.27 -0.78
C TYR A 205 -4.38 19.38 -1.51
N LEU A 206 -5.45 19.05 -2.21
CA LEU A 206 -6.31 20.03 -2.87
C LEU A 206 -7.69 20.14 -2.24
N GLY A 207 -8.17 19.12 -1.53
CA GLY A 207 -9.50 19.13 -0.94
C GLY A 207 -10.62 18.86 -1.96
N VAL A 208 -10.35 18.05 -2.97
CA VAL A 208 -11.32 17.68 -4.01
C VAL A 208 -11.69 16.21 -3.89
N ALA A 209 -12.99 15.91 -3.87
CA ALA A 209 -13.54 14.59 -4.13
C ALA A 209 -14.10 14.57 -5.55
N GLY A 210 -13.83 13.51 -6.31
CA GLY A 210 -14.29 13.43 -7.70
C GLY A 210 -14.51 12.01 -8.18
N GLN A 211 -15.13 11.91 -9.34
CA GLN A 211 -15.40 10.64 -10.03
C GLN A 211 -15.12 10.78 -11.53
N PRO A 212 -14.72 9.69 -12.21
CA PRO A 212 -14.52 9.72 -13.66
C PRO A 212 -15.81 10.05 -14.39
N VAL A 213 -15.73 10.91 -15.40
CA VAL A 213 -16.84 11.26 -16.30
C VAL A 213 -16.38 11.17 -17.74
N ARG A 214 -17.26 10.72 -18.63
CA ARG A 214 -17.00 10.71 -20.06
C ARG A 214 -17.35 12.07 -20.67
N LEU A 215 -16.39 12.64 -21.42
CA LEU A 215 -16.55 13.91 -22.10
C LEU A 215 -17.34 13.72 -23.39
N PRO A 216 -18.35 14.60 -23.68
CA PRO A 216 -18.98 14.70 -24.99
C PRO A 216 -17.95 15.02 -26.07
N GLU A 217 -18.15 14.56 -27.30
CA GLU A 217 -17.18 14.75 -28.41
C GLU A 217 -16.72 16.20 -28.60
N LYS A 218 -17.65 17.15 -28.46
CA LYS A 218 -17.37 18.60 -28.61
C LYS A 218 -16.44 19.17 -27.53
N GLN A 219 -16.23 18.45 -26.44
CA GLN A 219 -15.45 18.87 -25.28
C GLN A 219 -14.17 18.05 -25.11
N ARG A 220 -13.91 17.12 -26.02
CA ARG A 220 -12.68 16.32 -26.03
C ARG A 220 -11.53 17.11 -26.57
N THR A 221 -10.38 16.95 -25.95
CA THR A 221 -9.11 17.50 -26.43
C THR A 221 -8.19 16.31 -26.81
N GLY A 222 -8.02 16.08 -28.10
CA GLY A 222 -7.31 14.90 -28.64
C GLY A 222 -8.07 13.58 -28.39
N ASP A 223 -7.37 12.48 -28.16
CA ASP A 223 -7.95 11.14 -27.96
C ASP A 223 -8.58 10.92 -26.58
N ARG A 224 -8.74 11.98 -25.77
CA ARG A 224 -9.22 11.86 -24.39
C ARG A 224 -10.74 11.94 -24.33
N ASP A 225 -11.35 10.87 -23.83
CA ASP A 225 -12.78 10.76 -23.66
C ASP A 225 -13.24 10.81 -22.18
N THR A 226 -12.30 10.85 -21.24
CA THR A 226 -12.57 10.84 -19.79
C THR A 226 -11.84 11.96 -19.06
N ALA A 227 -12.48 12.49 -17.99
CA ALA A 227 -11.97 13.52 -17.11
C ALA A 227 -12.52 13.32 -15.69
N LEU A 228 -12.10 14.12 -14.71
CA LEU A 228 -12.52 14.03 -13.32
C LEU A 228 -13.61 15.05 -13.00
N LEU A 229 -14.85 14.60 -12.79
CA LEU A 229 -15.93 15.44 -12.28
C LEU A 229 -15.74 15.70 -10.79
N VAL A 230 -15.73 16.95 -10.38
CA VAL A 230 -15.69 17.37 -8.98
C VAL A 230 -17.06 17.10 -8.34
N ALA A 231 -17.10 16.13 -7.43
CA ALA A 231 -18.29 15.74 -6.68
C ALA A 231 -18.36 16.37 -5.27
N GLY A 232 -17.23 16.90 -4.78
CA GLY A 232 -17.13 17.58 -3.49
C GLY A 232 -15.89 18.45 -3.39
N VAL A 233 -15.99 19.52 -2.63
CA VAL A 233 -14.89 20.44 -2.30
C VAL A 233 -14.89 20.64 -0.79
N THR A 234 -13.73 20.50 -0.16
CA THR A 234 -13.57 20.74 1.28
C THR A 234 -13.58 22.23 1.55
N ALA A 235 -14.50 22.69 2.39
CA ALA A 235 -14.62 24.09 2.77
C ALA A 235 -13.33 24.60 3.42
N GLY A 236 -12.85 25.79 2.98
CA GLY A 236 -11.59 26.37 3.41
C GLY A 236 -10.33 25.65 2.90
N GLY A 237 -10.49 24.60 2.10
CA GLY A 237 -9.38 23.88 1.49
C GLY A 237 -8.79 24.61 0.28
N PRO A 238 -7.65 24.13 -0.24
CA PRO A 238 -6.99 24.72 -1.40
C PRO A 238 -7.89 24.90 -2.63
N ALA A 239 -8.72 23.90 -2.93
CA ALA A 239 -9.62 23.94 -4.08
C ALA A 239 -10.73 24.97 -3.88
N ASP A 240 -11.30 25.05 -2.68
CA ASP A 240 -12.31 26.07 -2.32
C ASP A 240 -11.73 27.48 -2.43
N THR A 241 -10.53 27.67 -1.88
CA THR A 241 -9.80 28.96 -1.96
C THR A 241 -9.45 29.35 -3.39
N ALA A 242 -9.15 28.39 -4.25
CA ALA A 242 -8.89 28.58 -5.67
C ALA A 242 -10.16 28.77 -6.51
N GLY A 243 -11.35 28.66 -5.90
CA GLY A 243 -12.63 28.83 -6.57
C GLY A 243 -13.08 27.64 -7.41
N ILE A 244 -12.63 26.43 -7.08
CA ILE A 244 -13.15 25.19 -7.66
C ILE A 244 -14.55 24.93 -7.10
N LEU A 245 -15.47 24.54 -7.95
CA LEU A 245 -16.86 24.29 -7.60
C LEU A 245 -17.25 22.82 -7.84
N VAL A 246 -18.21 22.34 -7.07
CA VAL A 246 -18.88 21.07 -7.37
C VAL A 246 -19.55 21.19 -8.74
N GLY A 247 -19.32 20.21 -9.60
CA GLY A 247 -19.77 20.22 -11.00
C GLY A 247 -18.69 20.66 -12.01
N ASP A 248 -17.56 21.19 -11.56
CA ASP A 248 -16.39 21.38 -12.43
C ASP A 248 -15.86 20.03 -12.94
N ILE A 249 -15.30 20.03 -14.14
CA ILE A 249 -14.64 18.87 -14.69
C ILE A 249 -13.16 19.20 -14.83
N VAL A 250 -12.31 18.57 -14.02
CA VAL A 250 -10.85 18.74 -14.08
C VAL A 250 -10.34 17.97 -15.29
N LEU A 251 -9.72 18.68 -16.23
CA LEU A 251 -9.14 18.15 -17.46
C LEU A 251 -7.66 17.83 -17.28
N ALA A 252 -6.91 18.71 -16.62
CA ALA A 252 -5.48 18.57 -16.44
C ALA A 252 -4.99 19.34 -15.20
N VAL A 253 -3.81 18.96 -14.70
CA VAL A 253 -3.01 19.68 -13.70
C VAL A 253 -1.60 19.82 -14.25
N ASP A 254 -1.08 21.06 -14.39
CA ASP A 254 0.22 21.37 -15.02
C ASP A 254 0.40 20.60 -16.33
N ASP A 255 -0.56 20.72 -17.26
CA ASP A 255 -0.63 20.00 -18.54
C ASP A 255 -0.74 18.47 -18.46
N GLN A 256 -0.78 17.91 -17.25
CA GLN A 256 -0.95 16.47 -17.07
C GLN A 256 -2.44 16.11 -16.96
N PRO A 257 -2.94 15.23 -17.85
CA PRO A 257 -4.35 14.89 -17.85
C PRO A 257 -4.77 14.14 -16.59
N VAL A 258 -5.99 14.46 -16.13
CA VAL A 258 -6.63 13.81 -14.99
C VAL A 258 -7.95 13.19 -15.47
N ALA A 259 -8.02 11.86 -15.49
CA ALA A 259 -9.20 11.11 -15.88
C ALA A 259 -9.91 10.47 -14.68
N ALA A 260 -9.17 10.21 -13.59
CA ALA A 260 -9.67 9.55 -12.39
C ALA A 260 -9.06 10.18 -11.12
N PRO A 261 -9.68 9.96 -9.94
CA PRO A 261 -9.13 10.43 -8.66
C PRO A 261 -7.69 9.97 -8.43
N GLN A 262 -7.35 8.78 -8.91
CA GLN A 262 -6.01 8.23 -8.76
C GLN A 262 -4.96 9.05 -9.53
N ASP A 263 -5.29 9.57 -10.72
CA ASP A 263 -4.38 10.42 -11.48
C ASP A 263 -4.04 11.70 -10.71
N LEU A 264 -5.05 12.31 -10.06
CA LEU A 264 -4.86 13.50 -9.24
C LEU A 264 -4.00 13.19 -8.01
N LEU A 265 -4.27 12.08 -7.33
CA LEU A 265 -3.45 11.63 -6.21
C LEU A 265 -2.01 11.40 -6.64
N ASP A 266 -1.79 10.75 -7.77
CA ASP A 266 -0.46 10.47 -8.30
C ASP A 266 0.34 11.74 -8.63
N LEU A 267 -0.33 12.79 -9.09
CA LEU A 267 0.29 14.10 -9.33
C LEU A 267 0.69 14.77 -8.00
N LEU A 268 -0.22 14.77 -7.04
CA LEU A 268 -0.01 15.41 -5.74
C LEU A 268 1.07 14.76 -4.87
N TRP A 269 1.43 13.52 -5.16
CA TRP A 269 2.54 12.81 -4.50
C TRP A 269 3.91 13.45 -4.71
N THR A 270 4.11 14.05 -5.87
CA THR A 270 5.40 14.64 -6.25
C THR A 270 5.48 16.12 -5.94
N VAL A 271 4.41 16.68 -5.37
CA VAL A 271 4.27 18.12 -5.16
C VAL A 271 4.25 18.45 -3.68
N ALA A 272 5.23 19.25 -3.26
CA ALA A 272 5.28 19.74 -1.88
C ALA A 272 4.14 20.74 -1.61
N PRO A 273 3.56 20.76 -0.39
CA PRO A 273 2.68 21.83 0.05
C PRO A 273 3.33 23.21 -0.15
N GLY A 274 2.51 24.21 -0.49
CA GLY A 274 2.95 25.57 -0.80
C GLY A 274 3.28 25.82 -2.28
N ARG A 275 3.43 24.77 -3.10
CA ARG A 275 3.63 24.93 -4.54
C ARG A 275 2.31 25.31 -5.22
N THR A 276 2.35 26.25 -6.14
CA THR A 276 1.23 26.57 -7.00
C THR A 276 1.23 25.65 -8.23
N LEU A 277 0.06 25.03 -8.49
CA LEU A 277 -0.22 24.25 -9.69
C LEU A 277 -1.26 24.99 -10.53
N ARG A 278 -1.32 24.68 -11.82
CA ARG A 278 -2.37 25.13 -12.73
C ARG A 278 -3.39 24.00 -12.93
N LEU A 279 -4.64 24.26 -12.57
CA LEU A 279 -5.76 23.36 -12.88
C LEU A 279 -6.50 23.87 -14.10
N ASP A 280 -6.59 23.04 -15.13
CA ASP A 280 -7.42 23.29 -16.27
C ASP A 280 -8.76 22.56 -16.07
N VAL A 281 -9.85 23.34 -15.99
CA VAL A 281 -11.18 22.83 -15.71
C VAL A 281 -12.17 23.26 -16.79
N LEU A 282 -13.20 22.43 -17.00
CA LEU A 282 -14.35 22.75 -17.82
C LEU A 282 -15.53 23.11 -16.89
N ARG A 283 -16.02 24.33 -16.97
CA ARG A 283 -17.15 24.86 -16.20
C ARG A 283 -18.19 25.44 -17.13
N GLY A 284 -19.41 24.90 -17.08
CA GLY A 284 -20.50 25.42 -17.93
C GLY A 284 -20.21 25.39 -19.43
N GLY A 285 -19.35 24.50 -19.91
CA GLY A 285 -18.93 24.41 -21.31
C GLY A 285 -17.74 25.30 -21.68
N SER A 286 -17.20 26.10 -20.74
CA SER A 286 -16.05 26.96 -20.94
C SER A 286 -14.79 26.42 -20.26
N ASN A 287 -13.66 26.46 -20.95
CA ASN A 287 -12.37 26.11 -20.36
C ASN A 287 -11.85 27.26 -19.49
N LEU A 288 -11.47 26.96 -18.26
CA LEU A 288 -10.85 27.86 -17.31
C LEU A 288 -9.55 27.27 -16.82
N SER A 289 -8.57 28.14 -16.57
CA SER A 289 -7.30 27.77 -15.99
C SER A 289 -7.15 28.47 -14.63
N LEU A 290 -7.11 27.73 -13.55
CA LEU A 290 -7.13 28.24 -12.19
C LEU A 290 -5.82 27.92 -11.48
N PRO A 291 -5.12 28.92 -10.90
CA PRO A 291 -3.99 28.65 -10.05
C PRO A 291 -4.48 28.12 -8.69
N ILE A 292 -3.88 27.03 -8.21
CA ILE A 292 -4.18 26.43 -6.92
C ILE A 292 -2.91 26.22 -6.12
N VAL A 293 -2.87 26.74 -4.91
CA VAL A 293 -1.77 26.49 -3.97
C VAL A 293 -2.02 25.16 -3.29
N VAL A 294 -1.11 24.22 -3.48
CA VAL A 294 -1.19 22.91 -2.84
C VAL A 294 -1.08 23.09 -1.33
N GLY A 295 -2.08 22.63 -0.61
CA GLY A 295 -2.09 22.63 0.84
C GLY A 295 -1.50 21.36 1.43
N GLU A 296 -1.47 21.33 2.75
CA GLU A 296 -1.25 20.14 3.56
C GLU A 296 -2.61 19.59 4.00
N ARG A 297 -2.80 18.27 4.02
CA ARG A 297 -4.06 17.69 4.49
C ARG A 297 -4.22 18.03 5.98
N PRO A 298 -5.36 18.62 6.42
CA PRO A 298 -5.61 18.85 7.83
C PRO A 298 -5.55 17.51 8.59
N THR A 299 -4.77 17.44 9.65
CA THR A 299 -4.88 16.38 10.66
C THR A 299 -6.18 16.59 11.42
N SER A 300 -7.10 15.65 11.35
CA SER A 300 -8.39 15.66 12.08
C SER A 300 -8.16 15.34 13.54
#